data_a350e31ce2ee90288b79127efe3149cb
#
_entry.id   a350e31ce2ee90288b79127efe3149cb
#
_cell.length_a   1.000
_cell.length_b   1.000
_cell.length_c   1.000
_cell.angle_alpha   90.00
_cell.angle_beta   90.00
_cell.angle_gamma   90.00
#
_symmetry.space_group_name_H-M   'P 1'
#
loop_
_entity.id
_entity.type
_entity.pdbx_description
1 polymer ?
#
loop_
_entity_poly.entity_id
_entity_poly.type
_entity_poly.pdbx_seq_one_letter_code
_entity_poly.pdbx_strand_id
1 'polypeptide(L)'
;VFFMFQMTFAIVTPGLIVGAYVERIKFNAVIFFTALWIVFVYAPSAHWIWGGGFLSDLGWASSTLKGFSTMDFAGGLVVHANAAIAALVIAKVLGSRKGFPNELRPPHNPGLVMIGAAMLWVGWYGFNAGSALAADGIAGMAMTATHISAATACLVWILIEYIKFGKPSLVGIATGAI
;
A
#
# COMPACT_ATOMS: atom_id res chain seq x y z
N VAL A 1 2.85 -1.72 -22.74
CA VAL A 1 1.98 -1.13 -21.71
C VAL A 1 1.98 -1.99 -20.45
N PHE A 2 1.66 -3.29 -20.51
CA PHE A 2 1.57 -4.17 -19.35
C PHE A 2 2.85 -4.23 -18.51
N PHE A 3 4.04 -4.32 -19.14
CA PHE A 3 5.32 -4.26 -18.44
C PHE A 3 5.46 -2.98 -17.58
N MET A 4 5.14 -1.82 -18.16
CA MET A 4 5.20 -0.54 -17.44
C MET A 4 4.21 -0.50 -16.28
N PHE A 5 3.02 -1.05 -16.48
CA PHE A 5 2.00 -1.16 -15.44
C PHE A 5 2.51 -2.01 -14.26
N GLN A 6 3.04 -3.20 -14.51
CA GLN A 6 3.61 -4.05 -13.46
C GLN A 6 4.85 -3.44 -12.79
N MET A 7 5.66 -2.71 -13.53
CA MET A 7 6.81 -2.00 -12.99
C MET A 7 6.39 -0.94 -11.96
N THR A 8 5.29 -0.23 -12.18
CA THR A 8 4.79 0.76 -11.19
C THR A 8 4.39 0.11 -9.87
N PHE A 9 3.84 -1.10 -9.88
CA PHE A 9 3.56 -1.88 -8.67
C PHE A 9 4.85 -2.26 -7.92
N ALA A 10 5.88 -2.70 -8.65
CA ALA A 10 7.18 -3.02 -8.04
C ALA A 10 7.87 -1.79 -7.44
N ILE A 11 7.65 -0.60 -8.00
CA ILE A 11 8.21 0.66 -7.49
C ILE A 11 7.44 1.15 -6.25
N VAL A 12 6.11 1.14 -6.27
CA VAL A 12 5.31 1.69 -5.17
C VAL A 12 5.36 0.83 -3.92
N THR A 13 5.43 -0.50 -4.06
CA THR A 13 5.32 -1.43 -2.93
C THR A 13 6.38 -1.21 -1.85
N PRO A 14 7.69 -1.12 -2.13
CA PRO A 14 8.67 -0.80 -1.10
C PRO A 14 8.52 0.63 -0.55
N GLY A 15 7.93 1.55 -1.31
CA GLY A 15 7.58 2.89 -0.83
C GLY A 15 6.60 2.86 0.34
N LEU A 16 5.68 1.90 0.38
CA LEU A 16 4.71 1.74 1.46
C LEU A 16 5.36 1.30 2.79
N ILE A 17 6.57 0.75 2.75
CA ILE A 17 7.32 0.30 3.94
C ILE A 17 8.04 1.46 4.63
N VAL A 18 8.24 2.59 3.95
CA VAL A 18 9.07 3.73 4.41
C VAL A 18 8.72 4.20 5.82
N GLY A 19 7.43 4.29 6.14
CA GLY A 19 6.97 4.72 7.46
C GLY A 19 7.51 3.89 8.63
N ALA A 20 7.87 2.64 8.39
CA ALA A 20 8.37 1.72 9.40
C ALA A 20 9.84 1.95 9.77
N TYR A 21 10.63 2.60 8.91
CA TYR A 21 12.07 2.75 9.13
C TYR A 21 12.60 4.18 9.01
N VAL A 22 11.80 5.13 8.56
CA VAL A 22 12.20 6.53 8.45
C VAL A 22 12.79 7.01 9.79
N GLU A 23 13.88 7.79 9.74
CA GLU A 23 14.66 8.29 10.90
C GLU A 23 15.45 7.22 11.69
N ARG A 24 15.34 5.93 11.36
CA ARG A 24 15.93 4.82 12.13
C ARG A 24 16.95 3.97 11.39
N ILE A 25 17.07 4.14 10.09
CA ILE A 25 17.97 3.37 9.23
C ILE A 25 18.81 4.29 8.34
N LYS A 26 20.03 3.88 8.00
CA LYS A 26 20.89 4.63 7.08
C LYS A 26 20.38 4.48 5.66
N PHE A 27 20.47 5.55 4.86
CA PHE A 27 19.97 5.56 3.47
C PHE A 27 20.55 4.43 2.61
N ASN A 28 21.85 4.16 2.70
CA ASN A 28 22.46 3.05 1.96
C ASN A 28 21.83 1.70 2.30
N ALA A 29 21.50 1.47 3.57
CA ALA A 29 20.82 0.23 3.98
C ALA A 29 19.40 0.16 3.40
N VAL A 30 18.70 1.29 3.24
CA VAL A 30 17.39 1.33 2.55
C VAL A 30 17.53 0.88 1.10
N ILE A 31 18.55 1.34 0.37
CA ILE A 31 18.78 0.96 -1.02
C ILE A 31 19.01 -0.55 -1.13
N PHE A 32 19.91 -1.11 -0.32
CA PHE A 32 20.18 -2.55 -0.31
C PHE A 32 18.94 -3.36 0.09
N PHE A 33 18.26 -2.94 1.15
CA PHE A 33 17.02 -3.58 1.58
C PHE A 33 15.99 -3.60 0.44
N THR A 34 15.72 -2.45 -0.19
CA THR A 34 14.73 -2.33 -1.26
C THR A 34 15.08 -3.24 -2.43
N ALA A 35 16.33 -3.24 -2.89
CA ALA A 35 16.77 -4.07 -4.00
C ALA A 35 16.59 -5.57 -3.71
N LEU A 36 17.04 -6.02 -2.54
CA LEU A 36 16.90 -7.43 -2.13
C LEU A 36 15.45 -7.80 -1.88
N TRP A 37 14.66 -6.92 -1.26
CA TRP A 37 13.27 -7.16 -0.95
C TRP A 37 12.41 -7.30 -2.23
N ILE A 38 12.66 -6.47 -3.25
CA ILE A 38 11.96 -6.59 -4.54
C ILE A 38 12.26 -7.94 -5.18
N VAL A 39 13.51 -8.37 -5.19
CA VAL A 39 13.92 -9.63 -5.85
C VAL A 39 13.46 -10.86 -5.08
N PHE A 40 13.61 -10.89 -3.76
CA PHE A 40 13.40 -12.09 -2.96
C PHE A 40 12.04 -12.18 -2.30
N VAL A 41 11.31 -11.08 -2.20
CA VAL A 41 9.99 -11.05 -1.54
C VAL A 41 8.89 -10.63 -2.51
N TYR A 42 9.02 -9.44 -3.11
CA TYR A 42 7.98 -8.92 -3.99
C TYR A 42 7.80 -9.77 -5.26
N ALA A 43 8.87 -10.01 -6.01
CA ALA A 43 8.78 -10.74 -7.28
C ALA A 43 8.25 -12.18 -7.12
N PRO A 44 8.70 -12.98 -6.13
CA PRO A 44 8.08 -14.27 -5.84
C PRO A 44 6.59 -14.16 -5.50
N SER A 45 6.20 -13.22 -4.64
CA SER A 45 4.79 -13.02 -4.25
C SER A 45 3.92 -12.66 -5.44
N ALA A 46 4.39 -11.75 -6.29
CA ALA A 46 3.71 -11.36 -7.52
C ALA A 46 3.55 -12.55 -8.48
N HIS A 47 4.59 -13.36 -8.63
CA HIS A 47 4.52 -14.57 -9.46
C HIS A 47 3.53 -15.59 -8.88
N TRP A 48 3.56 -15.83 -7.57
CA TRP A 48 2.66 -16.80 -6.93
C TRP A 48 1.19 -16.50 -7.16
N ILE A 49 0.82 -15.22 -7.19
CA ILE A 49 -0.58 -14.79 -7.26
C ILE A 49 -0.97 -14.38 -8.69
N TRP A 50 -0.18 -13.53 -9.34
CA TRP A 50 -0.51 -12.97 -10.66
C TRP A 50 0.18 -13.66 -11.84
N GLY A 51 1.31 -14.32 -11.57
CA GLY A 51 2.17 -14.89 -12.62
C GLY A 51 1.93 -16.36 -12.94
N GLY A 52 0.78 -16.92 -12.56
CA GLY A 52 0.50 -18.35 -12.77
C GLY A 52 1.18 -19.28 -11.76
N GLY A 53 1.71 -18.73 -10.64
CA GLY A 53 2.32 -19.49 -9.56
C GLY A 53 1.28 -20.26 -8.71
N PHE A 54 1.72 -20.86 -7.62
CA PHE A 54 0.94 -21.86 -6.88
C PHE A 54 -0.35 -21.34 -6.22
N LEU A 55 -0.48 -20.03 -5.99
CA LEU A 55 -1.68 -19.39 -5.43
C LEU A 55 -2.62 -18.82 -6.49
N SER A 56 -2.23 -18.81 -7.76
CA SER A 56 -3.09 -18.34 -8.86
C SER A 56 -4.18 -19.35 -9.20
N ASP A 57 -5.15 -18.93 -10.01
CA ASP A 57 -6.19 -19.81 -10.54
C ASP A 57 -5.63 -21.01 -11.31
N LEU A 58 -4.47 -20.87 -11.94
CA LEU A 58 -3.76 -21.89 -12.69
C LEU A 58 -2.79 -22.72 -11.84
N GLY A 59 -2.62 -22.36 -10.56
CA GLY A 59 -1.66 -22.97 -9.67
C GLY A 59 -2.11 -24.32 -9.09
N TRP A 60 -1.14 -25.08 -8.56
CA TRP A 60 -1.43 -26.39 -7.96
C TRP A 60 -2.35 -26.30 -6.73
N ALA A 61 -2.37 -25.16 -6.01
CA ALA A 61 -3.27 -24.97 -4.89
C ALA A 61 -4.74 -24.97 -5.35
N SER A 62 -5.05 -24.32 -6.48
CA SER A 62 -6.39 -24.35 -7.07
C SER A 62 -6.79 -25.74 -7.50
N SER A 63 -5.90 -26.49 -8.15
CA SER A 63 -6.18 -27.85 -8.59
C SER A 63 -6.32 -28.85 -7.43
N THR A 64 -5.49 -28.70 -6.39
CA THR A 64 -5.45 -29.63 -5.24
C THR A 64 -6.58 -29.33 -4.23
N LEU A 65 -6.88 -28.07 -3.99
CA LEU A 65 -7.87 -27.62 -3.01
C LEU A 65 -9.25 -27.30 -3.62
N LYS A 66 -9.52 -27.84 -4.82
CA LYS A 66 -10.82 -27.75 -5.52
C LYS A 66 -11.39 -26.33 -5.60
N GLY A 67 -10.71 -25.47 -6.30
CA GLY A 67 -11.15 -24.09 -6.57
C GLY A 67 -10.67 -23.07 -5.53
N PHE A 68 -9.74 -23.42 -4.67
CA PHE A 68 -9.02 -22.42 -3.89
C PHE A 68 -8.11 -21.63 -4.83
N SER A 69 -8.50 -20.40 -5.11
CA SER A 69 -7.63 -19.44 -5.77
C SER A 69 -7.59 -18.16 -4.96
N THR A 70 -6.45 -17.50 -4.99
CA THR A 70 -6.29 -16.21 -4.33
C THR A 70 -6.72 -15.11 -5.28
N MET A 71 -7.83 -14.46 -4.97
CA MET A 71 -8.28 -13.29 -5.72
C MET A 71 -7.53 -12.05 -5.20
N ASP A 72 -6.65 -11.52 -6.02
CA ASP A 72 -5.96 -10.25 -5.79
C ASP A 72 -6.08 -9.37 -7.04
N PHE A 73 -7.10 -8.50 -7.07
CA PHE A 73 -7.44 -7.70 -8.23
C PHE A 73 -6.42 -6.58 -8.48
N ALA A 74 -6.01 -5.87 -7.44
CA ALA A 74 -5.16 -4.70 -7.55
C ALA A 74 -4.01 -4.66 -6.54
N GLY A 75 -3.65 -5.78 -5.94
CA GLY A 75 -2.49 -5.85 -5.05
C GLY A 75 -2.79 -5.82 -3.56
N GLY A 76 -4.01 -6.18 -3.14
CA GLY A 76 -4.32 -6.29 -1.72
C GLY A 76 -3.37 -7.22 -0.96
N LEU A 77 -2.95 -8.31 -1.58
CA LEU A 77 -1.96 -9.25 -1.05
C LEU A 77 -0.54 -8.93 -1.52
N VAL A 78 -0.34 -8.86 -2.85
CA VAL A 78 0.99 -8.69 -3.46
C VAL A 78 1.65 -7.38 -3.02
N VAL A 79 0.88 -6.30 -2.89
CA VAL A 79 1.38 -4.98 -2.51
C VAL A 79 1.16 -4.71 -1.02
N HIS A 80 -0.10 -4.62 -0.59
CA HIS A 80 -0.44 -4.06 0.73
C HIS A 80 -0.14 -5.02 1.88
N ALA A 81 -0.61 -6.26 1.85
CA ALA A 81 -0.31 -7.23 2.92
C ALA A 81 1.19 -7.52 3.00
N ASN A 82 1.85 -7.65 1.85
CA ASN A 82 3.28 -7.90 1.76
C ASN A 82 4.10 -6.74 2.36
N ALA A 83 3.79 -5.49 1.96
CA ALA A 83 4.43 -4.31 2.52
C ALA A 83 4.14 -4.13 4.02
N ALA A 84 2.91 -4.40 4.45
CA ALA A 84 2.51 -4.27 5.86
C ALA A 84 3.26 -5.26 6.76
N ILE A 85 3.40 -6.51 6.34
CA ILE A 85 4.18 -7.52 7.08
C ILE A 85 5.66 -7.12 7.14
N ALA A 86 6.24 -6.69 6.02
CA ALA A 86 7.61 -6.19 5.99
C ALA A 86 7.80 -4.98 6.93
N ALA A 87 6.87 -4.02 6.91
CA ALA A 87 6.87 -2.87 7.80
C ALA A 87 6.80 -3.27 9.28
N LEU A 88 5.94 -4.22 9.63
CA LEU A 88 5.81 -4.75 10.99
C LEU A 88 7.11 -5.40 11.47
N VAL A 89 7.71 -6.25 10.65
CA VAL A 89 8.98 -6.92 10.97
C VAL A 89 10.10 -5.90 11.15
N ILE A 90 10.24 -4.93 10.22
CA ILE A 90 11.25 -3.88 10.31
C ILE A 90 11.04 -3.02 11.57
N ALA A 91 9.81 -2.62 11.86
CA ALA A 91 9.51 -1.83 13.05
C ALA A 91 9.89 -2.58 14.33
N LYS A 92 9.65 -3.90 14.38
CA LYS A 92 10.04 -4.77 15.50
C LYS A 92 11.56 -4.90 15.62
N VAL A 93 12.27 -5.09 14.52
CA VAL A 93 13.73 -5.24 14.50
C VAL A 93 14.44 -3.94 14.87
N LEU A 94 13.98 -2.79 14.38
CA LEU A 94 14.58 -1.49 14.69
C LEU A 94 14.21 -0.94 16.07
N GLY A 95 13.16 -1.46 16.69
CA GLY A 95 12.66 -0.98 17.97
C GLY A 95 11.90 0.35 17.88
N SER A 96 11.64 0.94 19.05
CA SER A 96 10.87 2.17 19.15
C SER A 96 11.60 3.39 18.59
N ARG A 97 10.86 4.36 18.08
CA ARG A 97 11.39 5.68 17.68
C ARG A 97 11.94 6.40 18.92
N LYS A 98 12.98 7.21 18.71
CA LYS A 98 13.57 8.01 19.78
C LYS A 98 12.52 8.94 20.38
N GLY A 99 12.35 8.89 21.70
CA GLY A 99 11.37 9.68 22.44
C GLY A 99 9.95 9.08 22.50
N PHE A 100 9.63 8.04 21.71
CA PHE A 100 8.31 7.41 21.76
C PHE A 100 8.14 6.54 23.04
N PRO A 101 6.99 6.56 23.73
CA PRO A 101 5.75 7.32 23.42
C PRO A 101 5.70 8.71 24.08
N ASN A 102 6.68 9.12 24.86
CA ASN A 102 6.59 10.29 25.75
C ASN A 102 6.83 11.62 25.04
N GLU A 103 7.62 11.61 23.95
CA GLU A 103 7.91 12.79 23.12
C GLU A 103 7.38 12.58 21.70
N LEU A 104 6.13 12.94 21.45
CA LEU A 104 5.56 12.91 20.11
C LEU A 104 5.98 14.17 19.34
N ARG A 105 6.75 13.97 18.28
CA ARG A 105 7.12 15.08 17.37
C ARG A 105 6.02 15.31 16.35
N PRO A 106 5.64 16.56 16.09
CA PRO A 106 4.67 16.87 15.05
C PRO A 106 5.22 16.49 13.67
N PRO A 107 4.35 16.23 12.67
CA PRO A 107 4.76 16.01 11.29
C PRO A 107 5.61 17.17 10.76
N HIS A 108 6.70 16.87 10.06
CA HIS A 108 7.63 17.87 9.54
C HIS A 108 6.97 18.83 8.54
N ASN A 109 6.20 18.30 7.59
CA ASN A 109 5.54 19.10 6.56
C ASN A 109 4.19 18.50 6.15
N PRO A 110 3.10 18.84 6.89
CA PRO A 110 1.76 18.33 6.58
C PRO A 110 1.26 18.71 5.18
N GLY A 111 1.68 19.88 4.65
CA GLY A 111 1.30 20.33 3.32
C GLY A 111 1.87 19.41 2.23
N LEU A 112 3.13 19.01 2.32
CA LEU A 112 3.73 18.05 1.38
C LEU A 112 3.09 16.66 1.50
N VAL A 113 2.70 16.23 2.72
CA VAL A 113 1.95 14.98 2.90
C VAL A 113 0.62 15.03 2.16
N MET A 114 -0.12 16.13 2.27
CA MET A 114 -1.38 16.30 1.56
C MET A 114 -1.20 16.34 0.03
N ILE A 115 -0.19 17.02 -0.47
CA ILE A 115 0.12 17.02 -1.91
C ILE A 115 0.42 15.59 -2.38
N GLY A 116 1.24 14.85 -1.64
CA GLY A 116 1.54 13.45 -1.96
C GLY A 116 0.30 12.56 -1.95
N ALA A 117 -0.57 12.70 -0.95
CA ALA A 117 -1.82 11.96 -0.87
C ALA A 117 -2.77 12.32 -2.03
N ALA A 118 -2.88 13.59 -2.40
CA ALA A 118 -3.70 14.00 -3.54
C ALA A 118 -3.20 13.40 -4.87
N MET A 119 -1.88 13.41 -5.09
CA MET A 119 -1.27 12.77 -6.27
C MET A 119 -1.51 11.25 -6.26
N LEU A 120 -1.37 10.60 -5.11
CA LEU A 120 -1.67 9.17 -4.96
C LEU A 120 -3.13 8.87 -5.22
N TRP A 121 -4.08 9.68 -4.74
CA TRP A 121 -5.50 9.47 -4.98
C TRP A 121 -5.82 9.48 -6.48
N VAL A 122 -5.28 10.44 -7.22
CA VAL A 122 -5.42 10.46 -8.69
C VAL A 122 -4.78 9.21 -9.31
N GLY A 123 -3.56 8.85 -8.89
CA GLY A 123 -2.88 7.64 -9.36
C GLY A 123 -3.63 6.34 -9.02
N TRP A 124 -4.43 6.35 -7.94
CA TRP A 124 -5.18 5.18 -7.48
C TRP A 124 -6.33 4.79 -8.43
N TYR A 125 -6.84 5.73 -9.21
CA TYR A 125 -7.77 5.37 -10.28
C TYR A 125 -7.09 4.48 -11.33
N GLY A 126 -5.83 4.79 -11.68
CA GLY A 126 -5.02 3.90 -12.52
C GLY A 126 -4.63 2.61 -11.81
N PHE A 127 -4.31 2.68 -10.52
CA PHE A 127 -3.94 1.52 -9.70
C PHE A 127 -5.09 0.50 -9.64
N ASN A 128 -6.27 0.90 -9.20
CA ASN A 128 -7.40 0.01 -9.01
C ASN A 128 -8.19 -0.21 -10.33
N ALA A 129 -8.68 0.84 -10.98
CA ALA A 129 -9.46 0.69 -12.19
C ALA A 129 -8.61 0.16 -13.35
N GLY A 130 -7.35 0.58 -13.44
CA GLY A 130 -6.40 0.07 -14.44
C GLY A 130 -6.09 -1.42 -14.28
N SER A 131 -6.27 -2.00 -13.09
CA SER A 131 -6.10 -3.44 -12.85
C SER A 131 -7.15 -4.31 -13.55
N ALA A 132 -8.22 -3.73 -14.05
CA ALA A 132 -9.13 -4.42 -14.96
C ALA A 132 -8.48 -4.75 -16.32
N LEU A 133 -7.37 -4.10 -16.68
CA LEU A 133 -6.63 -4.23 -17.95
C LEU A 133 -7.50 -3.94 -19.20
N ALA A 134 -8.69 -3.35 -19.03
CA ALA A 134 -9.64 -2.97 -20.05
C ALA A 134 -10.45 -1.75 -19.61
N ALA A 135 -10.94 -0.96 -20.58
CA ALA A 135 -11.87 0.13 -20.31
C ALA A 135 -13.31 -0.41 -20.37
N ASP A 136 -13.74 -1.09 -19.32
CA ASP A 136 -15.03 -1.78 -19.25
C ASP A 136 -15.80 -1.46 -17.95
N GLY A 137 -16.91 -2.17 -17.72
CA GLY A 137 -17.73 -2.01 -16.52
C GLY A 137 -17.01 -2.38 -15.23
N ILE A 138 -16.02 -3.30 -15.27
CA ILE A 138 -15.23 -3.70 -14.12
C ILE A 138 -14.31 -2.54 -13.71
N ALA A 139 -13.64 -1.90 -14.68
CA ALA A 139 -12.85 -0.71 -14.45
C ALA A 139 -13.69 0.44 -13.87
N GLY A 140 -14.90 0.67 -14.42
CA GLY A 140 -15.83 1.68 -13.91
C GLY A 140 -16.27 1.39 -12.47
N MET A 141 -16.58 0.15 -12.14
CA MET A 141 -16.95 -0.26 -10.79
C MET A 141 -15.77 -0.07 -9.82
N ALA A 142 -14.58 -0.51 -10.19
CA ALA A 142 -13.38 -0.34 -9.37
C ALA A 142 -13.05 1.13 -9.10
N MET A 143 -13.20 1.99 -10.11
CA MET A 143 -13.01 3.44 -9.97
C MET A 143 -14.02 4.05 -9.00
N THR A 144 -15.29 3.70 -9.13
CA THR A 144 -16.37 4.20 -8.27
C THR A 144 -16.17 3.75 -6.82
N ALA A 145 -15.87 2.48 -6.61
CA ALA A 145 -15.61 1.92 -5.28
C ALA A 145 -14.39 2.58 -4.62
N THR A 146 -13.30 2.79 -5.35
CA THR A 146 -12.11 3.48 -4.89
C THR A 146 -12.42 4.90 -4.44
N HIS A 147 -13.15 5.65 -5.24
CA HIS A 147 -13.50 7.04 -4.92
C HIS A 147 -14.38 7.14 -3.67
N ILE A 148 -15.45 6.35 -3.62
CA ILE A 148 -16.38 6.37 -2.48
C ILE A 148 -15.68 5.92 -1.19
N SER A 149 -14.87 4.87 -1.25
CA SER A 149 -14.11 4.36 -0.09
C SER A 149 -13.18 5.43 0.49
N ALA A 150 -12.33 6.03 -0.35
CA ALA A 150 -11.39 7.06 0.08
C ALA A 150 -12.10 8.30 0.63
N ALA A 151 -13.13 8.80 -0.07
CA ALA A 151 -13.90 9.94 0.40
C ALA A 151 -14.59 9.68 1.74
N THR A 152 -15.20 8.51 1.90
CA THR A 152 -15.84 8.10 3.16
C THR A 152 -14.82 7.98 4.29
N ALA A 153 -13.67 7.38 4.04
CA ALA A 153 -12.61 7.24 5.04
C ALA A 153 -12.07 8.60 5.49
N CYS A 154 -11.89 9.57 4.59
CA CYS A 154 -11.54 10.95 4.95
C CYS A 154 -12.56 11.55 5.91
N LEU A 155 -13.86 11.45 5.59
CA LEU A 155 -14.93 12.03 6.42
C LEU A 155 -15.00 11.37 7.80
N VAL A 156 -14.88 10.04 7.85
CA VAL A 156 -14.89 9.31 9.12
C VAL A 156 -13.65 9.65 9.96
N TRP A 157 -12.48 9.78 9.33
CA TRP A 157 -11.26 10.18 10.05
C TRP A 157 -11.38 11.56 10.65
N ILE A 158 -11.85 12.55 9.87
CA ILE A 158 -12.16 13.91 10.33
C ILE A 158 -13.09 13.89 11.54
N LEU A 159 -14.18 13.11 11.44
CA LEU A 159 -15.18 13.01 12.50
C LEU A 159 -14.59 12.42 13.80
N ILE A 160 -13.80 11.33 13.68
CA ILE A 160 -13.17 10.70 14.85
C ILE A 160 -12.16 11.65 15.51
N GLU A 161 -11.32 12.33 14.73
CA GLU A 161 -10.37 13.30 15.28
C GLU A 161 -11.10 14.49 15.93
N TYR A 162 -12.16 14.97 15.31
CA TYR A 162 -12.96 16.04 15.88
C TYR A 162 -13.58 15.66 17.23
N ILE A 163 -14.13 14.44 17.32
CA ILE A 163 -14.72 13.92 18.57
C ILE A 163 -13.64 13.73 19.65
N LYS A 164 -12.47 13.19 19.28
CA LYS A 164 -11.42 12.86 20.26
C LYS A 164 -10.55 14.04 20.66
N PHE A 165 -10.26 14.94 19.73
CA PHE A 165 -9.26 16.01 19.92
C PHE A 165 -9.81 17.41 19.71
N GLY A 166 -11.09 17.55 19.39
CA GLY A 166 -11.75 18.84 19.15
C GLY A 166 -11.41 19.52 17.81
N LYS A 167 -10.49 18.94 17.03
CA LYS A 167 -10.07 19.45 15.72
C LYS A 167 -9.49 18.34 14.84
N PRO A 168 -9.77 18.34 13.54
CA PRO A 168 -9.16 17.42 12.61
C PRO A 168 -7.72 17.85 12.26
N SER A 169 -6.92 16.90 11.78
CA SER A 169 -5.58 17.15 11.27
C SER A 169 -5.48 16.94 9.76
N LEU A 170 -4.61 17.71 9.10
CA LEU A 170 -4.37 17.56 7.67
C LEU A 170 -3.76 16.17 7.33
N VAL A 171 -2.90 15.67 8.22
CA VAL A 171 -2.31 14.33 8.06
C VAL A 171 -3.34 13.24 8.28
N GLY A 172 -4.30 13.43 9.19
CA GLY A 172 -5.41 12.50 9.39
C GLY A 172 -6.29 12.39 8.14
N ILE A 173 -6.61 13.52 7.51
CA ILE A 173 -7.35 13.52 6.22
C ILE A 173 -6.57 12.76 5.15
N ALA A 174 -5.26 13.03 5.00
CA ALA A 174 -4.39 12.34 4.07
C ALA A 174 -4.35 10.82 4.34
N THR A 175 -4.32 10.41 5.61
CA THR A 175 -4.34 8.99 6.00
C THR A 175 -5.66 8.31 5.65
N GLY A 176 -6.79 9.03 5.75
CA GLY A 176 -8.09 8.49 5.33
C GLY A 176 -8.23 8.37 3.82
N ALA A 177 -7.51 9.21 3.05
CA ALA A 177 -7.59 9.24 1.59
C ALA A 177 -6.83 8.07 0.92
N ILE A 178 -5.83 7.54 1.59
CA ILE A 178 -4.90 6.50 1.09
C ILE A 178 -4.99 5.27 2.02
#